data_76d3bbcd311d988b28e5534c98921f5b
#
_entry.id   76d3bbcd311d988b28e5534c98921f5b
#
_cell.length_a   1.000
_cell.length_b   1.000
_cell.length_c   1.000
_cell.angle_alpha   90.00
_cell.angle_beta   90.00
_cell.angle_gamma   90.00
#
_symmetry.space_group_name_H-M   'P 1'
#
loop_
_entity.id
_entity.type
_entity.pdbx_description
1 polymer ?
#
loop_
_entity_poly.entity_id
_entity_poly.type
_entity_poly.pdbx_seq_one_letter_code
_entity_poly.pdbx_strand_id
1 'polypeptide(L)'
;MEIKIVTNNDKEFVMSIDKHINDTGYNNLVYTKSGYVIWEKNQRTGIIVHCILWDNIPFMNFLFIKEEYRNKGLAKQAIIIWENEMKNQGYKMTLISTQVDEGAQHLYRKLGYIDCGGLVFNNTPFDQPMEIFFRKVL
;
A
#
# COMPACT_ATOMS: atom_id res chain seq x y z
N MET A 1 12.58 1.00 12.35
CA MET A 1 11.25 0.98 11.72
C MET A 1 10.90 -0.45 11.36
N GLU A 2 9.65 -0.84 11.49
CA GLU A 2 9.17 -2.18 11.14
C GLU A 2 7.73 -2.11 10.63
N ILE A 3 7.29 -3.14 9.91
CA ILE A 3 5.89 -3.32 9.57
C ILE A 3 5.39 -4.58 10.24
N LYS A 4 4.15 -4.55 10.73
CA LYS A 4 3.52 -5.69 11.40
C LYS A 4 2.12 -5.90 10.83
N ILE A 5 1.75 -7.17 10.61
CA ILE A 5 0.40 -7.54 10.18
C ILE A 5 -0.63 -6.96 11.16
N VAL A 6 -1.71 -6.40 10.60
CA VAL A 6 -2.79 -5.83 11.42
C VAL A 6 -3.46 -6.89 12.30
N THR A 7 -3.83 -6.46 13.49
CA THR A 7 -4.62 -7.25 14.44
C THR A 7 -5.86 -6.45 14.84
N ASN A 8 -6.70 -7.02 15.68
CA ASN A 8 -7.87 -6.30 16.19
C ASN A 8 -7.48 -5.07 17.02
N ASN A 9 -6.27 -5.03 17.57
CA ASN A 9 -5.76 -3.88 18.32
C ASN A 9 -5.44 -2.68 17.44
N ASP A 10 -5.36 -2.86 16.13
CA ASP A 10 -5.03 -1.79 15.18
C ASP A 10 -6.26 -1.18 14.50
N LYS A 11 -7.44 -1.73 14.78
CA LYS A 11 -8.69 -1.35 14.07
C LYS A 11 -8.97 0.13 14.15
N GLU A 12 -8.93 0.71 15.35
CA GLU A 12 -9.20 2.13 15.54
C GLU A 12 -8.22 3.01 14.73
N PHE A 13 -6.94 2.66 14.77
CA PHE A 13 -5.91 3.38 14.04
C PHE A 13 -6.15 3.29 12.53
N VAL A 14 -6.34 2.09 11.99
CA VAL A 14 -6.54 1.88 10.55
C VAL A 14 -7.79 2.59 10.06
N MET A 15 -8.90 2.47 10.78
CA MET A 15 -10.16 3.12 10.40
C MET A 15 -10.11 4.64 10.55
N SER A 16 -9.20 5.17 11.38
CA SER A 16 -8.96 6.62 11.45
C SER A 16 -8.28 7.18 10.20
N ILE A 17 -7.57 6.34 9.47
CA ILE A 17 -6.83 6.69 8.24
C ILE A 17 -7.66 6.36 7.00
N ASP A 18 -8.09 5.11 6.87
CA ASP A 18 -8.88 4.65 5.72
C ASP A 18 -10.36 4.84 6.04
N LYS A 19 -10.94 5.91 5.49
CA LYS A 19 -12.35 6.27 5.71
C LYS A 19 -13.33 5.45 4.87
N HIS A 20 -12.83 4.62 3.95
CA HIS A 20 -13.65 3.80 3.06
C HIS A 20 -13.85 2.38 3.59
N ILE A 21 -13.04 1.95 4.56
CA ILE A 21 -13.15 0.61 5.12
C ILE A 21 -14.24 0.54 6.19
N ASN A 22 -15.04 -0.51 6.15
CA ASN A 22 -16.02 -0.83 7.19
C ASN A 22 -15.56 -2.02 8.04
N ASP A 23 -16.38 -2.43 9.00
CA ASP A 23 -16.03 -3.56 9.89
C ASP A 23 -15.77 -4.85 9.12
N THR A 24 -16.59 -5.16 8.12
CA THR A 24 -16.41 -6.35 7.28
C THR A 24 -15.09 -6.28 6.51
N GLY A 25 -14.80 -5.13 5.92
CA GLY A 25 -13.53 -4.92 5.22
C GLY A 25 -12.33 -5.06 6.15
N TYR A 26 -12.42 -4.51 7.36
CA TYR A 26 -11.33 -4.66 8.33
C TYR A 26 -11.14 -6.11 8.76
N ASN A 27 -12.22 -6.84 9.03
CA ASN A 27 -12.13 -8.26 9.35
C ASN A 27 -11.47 -9.06 8.23
N ASN A 28 -11.75 -8.71 6.96
CA ASN A 28 -11.07 -9.31 5.82
C ASN A 28 -9.57 -9.03 5.80
N LEU A 29 -9.14 -7.81 6.12
CA LEU A 29 -7.70 -7.50 6.21
C LEU A 29 -7.00 -8.39 7.23
N VAL A 30 -7.62 -8.58 8.40
CA VAL A 30 -7.06 -9.42 9.45
C VAL A 30 -7.03 -10.88 9.00
N TYR A 31 -8.11 -11.38 8.45
CA TYR A 31 -8.23 -12.77 8.00
C TYR A 31 -7.24 -13.10 6.87
N THR A 32 -7.15 -12.25 5.87
CA THR A 32 -6.27 -12.47 4.70
C THR A 32 -4.82 -12.05 4.95
N LYS A 33 -4.53 -11.43 6.10
CA LYS A 33 -3.19 -10.92 6.44
C LYS A 33 -2.66 -9.95 5.37
N SER A 34 -3.53 -9.12 4.83
CA SER A 34 -3.23 -8.21 3.72
C SER A 34 -3.06 -6.75 4.14
N GLY A 35 -3.13 -6.46 5.43
CA GLY A 35 -2.88 -5.14 5.99
C GLY A 35 -1.71 -5.15 6.95
N TYR A 36 -0.93 -4.07 6.93
CA TYR A 36 0.22 -3.89 7.81
C TYR A 36 0.19 -2.50 8.44
N VAL A 37 0.58 -2.42 9.70
CA VAL A 37 0.86 -1.15 10.36
C VAL A 37 2.36 -0.89 10.30
N ILE A 38 2.71 0.34 9.97
CA ILE A 38 4.10 0.82 9.95
C ILE A 38 4.39 1.41 11.32
N TRP A 39 5.44 0.93 11.96
CA TRP A 39 5.85 1.33 13.31
C TRP A 39 7.20 2.02 13.29
N GLU A 40 7.31 3.12 14.02
CA GLU A 40 8.57 3.81 14.28
C GLU A 40 8.61 4.19 15.76
N LYS A 41 9.65 3.76 16.49
CA LYS A 41 9.84 4.06 17.91
C LYS A 41 8.59 3.78 18.75
N ASN A 42 7.98 2.62 18.57
CA ASN A 42 6.76 2.18 19.26
C ASN A 42 5.52 3.04 18.96
N GLN A 43 5.54 3.82 17.88
CA GLN A 43 4.40 4.59 17.41
C GLN A 43 3.88 4.04 16.09
N ARG A 44 2.56 3.99 15.94
CA ARG A 44 1.91 3.69 14.66
C ARG A 44 2.02 4.91 13.76
N THR A 45 2.72 4.79 12.64
CA THR A 45 3.02 5.93 11.76
C THR A 45 2.32 5.86 10.41
N GLY A 46 1.84 4.70 10.03
CA GLY A 46 1.19 4.52 8.73
C GLY A 46 0.66 3.11 8.52
N ILE A 47 0.12 2.88 7.34
CA ILE A 47 -0.44 1.59 6.97
C ILE A 47 -0.09 1.24 5.52
N ILE A 48 0.00 -0.08 5.26
CA ILE A 48 0.03 -0.66 3.92
C ILE A 48 -1.15 -1.61 3.81
N VAL A 49 -1.85 -1.57 2.69
CA VAL A 49 -2.85 -2.57 2.34
C VAL A 49 -2.54 -3.10 0.95
N HIS A 50 -2.61 -4.40 0.77
CA HIS A 50 -2.46 -5.03 -0.54
C HIS A 50 -3.58 -6.02 -0.79
N CYS A 51 -3.76 -6.37 -2.05
CA CYS A 51 -4.55 -7.52 -2.49
C CYS A 51 -3.74 -8.34 -3.48
N ILE A 52 -4.19 -9.55 -3.77
CA ILE A 52 -3.48 -10.42 -4.70
C ILE A 52 -4.29 -10.48 -6.00
N LEU A 53 -3.75 -9.91 -7.09
CA LEU A 53 -4.38 -9.96 -8.39
C LEU A 53 -4.14 -11.33 -9.03
N TRP A 54 -5.21 -11.91 -9.56
CA TRP A 54 -5.17 -13.20 -10.27
C TRP A 54 -4.47 -14.30 -9.48
N ASP A 55 -4.59 -14.25 -8.15
CA ASP A 55 -4.00 -15.21 -7.21
C ASP A 55 -2.47 -15.27 -7.21
N ASN A 56 -1.79 -14.35 -7.90
CA ASN A 56 -0.32 -14.44 -8.01
C ASN A 56 0.45 -13.12 -8.02
N ILE A 57 -0.22 -11.96 -8.05
CA ILE A 57 0.49 -10.67 -8.09
C ILE A 57 0.04 -9.78 -6.92
N PRO A 58 0.87 -9.60 -5.90
CA PRO A 58 0.57 -8.61 -4.85
C PRO A 58 0.49 -7.20 -5.43
N PHE A 59 -0.62 -6.55 -5.17
CA PHE A 59 -0.87 -5.17 -5.54
C PHE A 59 -1.02 -4.34 -4.27
N MET A 60 -0.04 -3.47 -4.00
CA MET A 60 -0.15 -2.50 -2.91
C MET A 60 -1.13 -1.40 -3.34
N ASN A 61 -2.36 -1.53 -2.92
CA ASN A 61 -3.43 -0.61 -3.32
C ASN A 61 -3.61 0.56 -2.35
N PHE A 62 -2.94 0.55 -1.21
CA PHE A 62 -3.00 1.64 -0.25
C PHE A 62 -1.70 1.72 0.54
N LEU A 63 -1.10 2.90 0.56
CA LEU A 63 0.05 3.23 1.40
C LEU A 63 -0.17 4.63 1.96
N PHE A 64 -0.14 4.75 3.26
CA PHE A 64 -0.34 6.03 3.93
C PHE A 64 0.66 6.18 5.08
N ILE A 65 1.32 7.32 5.13
CA ILE A 65 2.15 7.75 6.26
C ILE A 65 1.48 8.98 6.86
N LYS A 66 1.29 9.00 8.17
CA LYS A 66 0.75 10.17 8.87
C LYS A 66 1.62 11.39 8.61
N GLU A 67 0.99 12.55 8.44
CA GLU A 67 1.67 13.77 8.01
C GLU A 67 2.91 14.10 8.85
N GLU A 68 2.82 13.98 10.19
CA GLU A 68 3.91 14.27 11.10
C GLU A 68 5.11 13.34 10.97
N TYR A 69 4.96 12.22 10.26
CA TYR A 69 6.04 11.24 10.04
C TYR A 69 6.56 11.23 8.59
N ARG A 70 6.09 12.15 7.75
CA ARG A 70 6.51 12.22 6.34
C ARG A 70 7.89 12.85 6.20
N ASN A 71 8.48 12.69 5.00
CA ASN A 71 9.80 13.22 4.64
C ASN A 71 10.95 12.66 5.51
N LYS A 72 10.77 11.47 6.06
CA LYS A 72 11.76 10.75 6.88
C LYS A 72 12.17 9.41 6.26
N GLY A 73 11.74 9.13 5.03
CA GLY A 73 12.07 7.89 4.34
C GLY A 73 11.26 6.67 4.77
N LEU A 74 10.20 6.84 5.56
CA LEU A 74 9.41 5.70 6.07
C LEU A 74 8.67 4.96 4.95
N ALA A 75 8.09 5.67 3.99
CA ALA A 75 7.41 5.04 2.87
C ALA A 75 8.35 4.14 2.07
N LYS A 76 9.53 4.65 1.74
CA LYS A 76 10.57 3.89 1.04
C LYS A 76 10.94 2.62 1.81
N GLN A 77 11.23 2.75 3.10
CA GLN A 77 11.60 1.61 3.94
C GLN A 77 10.47 0.59 4.03
N ALA A 78 9.25 1.06 4.21
CA ALA A 78 8.07 0.20 4.31
C ALA A 78 7.84 -0.60 3.02
N ILE A 79 7.97 0.03 1.86
CA ILE A 79 7.85 -0.64 0.56
C ILE A 79 8.91 -1.74 0.43
N ILE A 80 10.16 -1.45 0.76
CA ILE A 80 11.26 -2.42 0.66
C ILE A 80 11.00 -3.63 1.57
N ILE A 81 10.57 -3.40 2.80
CA ILE A 81 10.25 -4.50 3.73
C ILE A 81 9.07 -5.32 3.19
N TRP A 82 8.03 -4.67 2.68
CA TRP A 82 6.88 -5.35 2.10
C TRP A 82 7.26 -6.18 0.87
N GLU A 83 8.11 -5.64 -0.02
CA GLU A 83 8.62 -6.38 -1.18
C GLU A 83 9.35 -7.65 -0.75
N ASN A 84 10.20 -7.54 0.28
CA ASN A 84 10.93 -8.70 0.80
C ASN A 84 9.97 -9.74 1.39
N GLU A 85 8.92 -9.31 2.09
CA GLU A 85 7.89 -10.20 2.60
C GLU A 85 7.16 -10.93 1.46
N MET A 86 6.79 -10.20 0.40
CA MET A 86 6.13 -10.80 -0.76
C MET A 86 7.07 -11.80 -1.47
N LYS A 87 8.33 -11.46 -1.62
CA LYS A 87 9.33 -12.36 -2.21
C LYS A 87 9.48 -13.63 -1.36
N ASN A 88 9.54 -13.50 -0.04
CA ASN A 88 9.66 -14.64 0.87
C ASN A 88 8.44 -15.56 0.81
N GLN A 89 7.27 -15.02 0.50
CA GLN A 89 6.05 -15.80 0.28
C GLN A 89 6.00 -16.47 -1.10
N GLY A 90 6.99 -16.25 -1.95
CA GLY A 90 7.10 -16.89 -3.26
C GLY A 90 6.58 -16.07 -4.43
N TYR A 91 6.12 -14.86 -4.21
CA TYR A 91 5.66 -14.00 -5.30
C TYR A 91 6.85 -13.51 -6.15
N LYS A 92 6.61 -13.34 -7.45
CA LYS A 92 7.66 -13.03 -8.43
C LYS A 92 7.67 -11.57 -8.89
N MET A 93 6.59 -10.84 -8.65
CA MET A 93 6.40 -9.48 -9.11
C MET A 93 5.41 -8.77 -8.18
N THR A 94 5.58 -7.47 -8.03
CA THR A 94 4.63 -6.61 -7.30
C THR A 94 4.10 -5.52 -8.21
N LEU A 95 2.89 -5.04 -7.89
CA LEU A 95 2.29 -3.85 -8.48
C LEU A 95 2.06 -2.79 -7.41
N ILE A 96 2.09 -1.55 -7.83
CA ILE A 96 1.71 -0.39 -7.04
C ILE A 96 1.08 0.63 -7.98
N SER A 97 0.21 1.50 -7.48
CA SER A 97 -0.40 2.53 -8.31
C SER A 97 -0.51 3.86 -7.57
N THR A 98 -0.67 4.94 -8.33
CA THR A 98 -0.94 6.27 -7.83
C THR A 98 -1.62 7.11 -8.91
N GLN A 99 -2.30 8.18 -8.49
CA GLN A 99 -2.87 9.11 -9.46
C GLN A 99 -1.75 9.88 -10.20
N VAL A 100 -1.98 10.18 -11.47
CA VAL A 100 -0.99 10.84 -12.35
C VAL A 100 -0.52 12.19 -11.84
N ASP A 101 -1.32 12.87 -11.02
CA ASP A 101 -1.00 14.17 -10.41
C ASP A 101 -0.34 14.07 -9.04
N GLU A 102 -0.08 12.87 -8.53
CA GLU A 102 0.55 12.67 -7.22
C GLU A 102 2.07 12.48 -7.33
N GLY A 103 2.80 13.00 -6.33
CA GLY A 103 4.25 12.92 -6.29
C GLY A 103 4.82 11.54 -5.99
N ALA A 104 4.02 10.63 -5.44
CA ALA A 104 4.46 9.28 -5.09
C ALA A 104 5.06 8.50 -6.27
N GLN A 105 4.63 8.80 -7.50
CA GLN A 105 5.17 8.19 -8.71
C GLN A 105 6.69 8.28 -8.81
N HIS A 106 7.27 9.40 -8.35
CA HIS A 106 8.71 9.61 -8.42
C HIS A 106 9.46 8.67 -7.47
N LEU A 107 8.91 8.44 -6.27
CA LEU A 107 9.47 7.47 -5.33
C LEU A 107 9.41 6.05 -5.90
N TYR A 108 8.29 5.67 -6.49
CA TYR A 108 8.13 4.32 -7.05
C TYR A 108 9.15 4.05 -8.16
N ARG A 109 9.35 5.00 -9.07
CA ARG A 109 10.36 4.87 -10.15
C ARG A 109 11.77 4.76 -9.57
N LYS A 110 12.09 5.54 -8.52
CA LYS A 110 13.39 5.44 -7.84
C LYS A 110 13.61 4.08 -7.18
N LEU A 111 12.53 3.42 -6.76
CA LEU A 111 12.61 2.07 -6.17
C LEU A 111 12.69 0.97 -7.22
N GLY A 112 12.74 1.32 -8.50
CA GLY A 112 12.89 0.36 -9.59
C GLY A 112 11.57 -0.07 -10.23
N TYR A 113 10.45 0.57 -9.89
CA TYR A 113 9.17 0.31 -10.55
C TYR A 113 9.15 0.89 -11.95
N ILE A 114 8.52 0.17 -12.87
CA ILE A 114 8.37 0.55 -14.27
C ILE A 114 6.90 0.76 -14.55
N ASP A 115 6.57 1.87 -15.22
CA ASP A 115 5.21 2.18 -15.65
C ASP A 115 4.67 1.04 -16.52
N CYS A 116 3.48 0.52 -16.22
CA CYS A 116 2.92 -0.62 -16.96
C CYS A 116 1.48 -0.42 -17.42
N GLY A 117 0.91 0.75 -17.25
CA GLY A 117 -0.43 1.06 -17.74
C GLY A 117 -1.16 2.07 -16.88
N GLY A 118 -2.43 2.28 -17.16
CA GLY A 118 -3.25 3.21 -16.42
C GLY A 118 -4.73 2.93 -16.56
N LEU A 119 -5.52 3.45 -15.61
CA LEU A 119 -6.98 3.40 -15.65
C LEU A 119 -7.54 4.81 -15.66
N VAL A 120 -8.52 5.06 -16.52
CA VAL A 120 -9.21 6.34 -16.67
C VAL A 120 -10.63 6.18 -16.19
N PHE A 121 -11.01 6.97 -15.19
CA PHE A 121 -12.34 6.90 -14.56
C PHE A 121 -13.21 8.13 -14.83
N ASN A 122 -12.92 8.88 -15.90
CA ASN A 122 -13.69 10.07 -16.26
C ASN A 122 -15.17 9.72 -16.47
N ASN A 123 -16.05 10.59 -15.97
CA ASN A 123 -17.50 10.44 -16.09
C ASN A 123 -18.07 9.16 -15.44
N THR A 124 -17.44 8.72 -14.37
CA THR A 124 -17.90 7.60 -13.54
C THR A 124 -18.15 8.07 -12.10
N PRO A 125 -18.83 7.28 -11.27
CA PRO A 125 -18.93 7.58 -9.83
C PRO A 125 -17.59 7.69 -9.10
N PHE A 126 -16.49 7.23 -9.71
CA PHE A 126 -15.14 7.29 -9.17
C PHE A 126 -14.23 8.21 -9.98
N ASP A 127 -14.80 9.29 -10.53
CA ASP A 127 -14.06 10.25 -11.35
C ASP A 127 -12.85 10.79 -10.58
N GLN A 128 -11.67 10.65 -11.19
CA GLN A 128 -10.38 11.06 -10.63
C GLN A 128 -9.36 11.23 -11.76
N PRO A 129 -8.20 11.88 -11.50
CA PRO A 129 -7.07 11.81 -12.42
C PRO A 129 -6.69 10.35 -12.70
N MET A 130 -6.12 10.09 -13.88
CA MET A 130 -5.74 8.74 -14.30
C MET A 130 -4.90 8.05 -13.22
N GLU A 131 -5.22 6.81 -12.90
CA GLU A 131 -4.43 5.95 -12.02
C GLU A 131 -3.34 5.27 -12.83
N ILE A 132 -2.06 5.55 -12.51
CA ILE A 132 -0.92 4.93 -13.17
C ILE A 132 -0.52 3.69 -12.38
N PHE A 133 -0.28 2.60 -13.09
CA PHE A 133 0.19 1.34 -12.51
C PHE A 133 1.67 1.14 -12.82
N PHE A 134 2.37 0.63 -11.82
CA PHE A 134 3.80 0.34 -11.89
C PHE A 134 4.04 -1.10 -11.48
N ARG A 135 5.02 -1.75 -12.10
CA ARG A 135 5.42 -3.12 -11.78
C ARG A 135 6.88 -3.20 -11.37
N LYS A 136 7.20 -4.20 -10.55
CA LYS A 136 8.59 -4.51 -10.20
C LYS A 136 8.76 -6.01 -10.06
N VAL A 137 9.72 -6.58 -10.78
CA VAL A 137 10.11 -7.99 -10.63
C VAL A 137 10.93 -8.12 -9.34
N LEU A 138 10.59 -9.12 -8.55
CA LEU A 138 11.24 -9.38 -7.25
C LEU A 138 12.48 -10.27 -7.38
#